data_87e18eee9af8edd6854f3665f798e782
#
_entry.id   87e18eee9af8edd6854f3665f798e782
#
_cell.length_a   1.000
_cell.length_b   1.000
_cell.length_c   1.000
_cell.angle_alpha   90.00
_cell.angle_beta   90.00
_cell.angle_gamma   90.00
#
_symmetry.space_group_name_H-M   'P 1'
#
loop_
_entity.id
_entity.type
_entity.pdbx_description
1 polymer ?
#
loop_
_entity_poly.entity_id
_entity_poly.type
_entity_poly.pdbx_seq_one_letter_code
_entity_poly.pdbx_strand_id
1 'polypeptide(L)'
;MHSPRNLSDPIRVGVIGVGNMGQHHTRVLSRFKDVELVGISDVNVERGLDTAGKYRVRFFEDYQDLLNHVDAVCVAVPTRLHHAVGMACLQAGVHVLIEKPIAASIAEAESLVNAAATTNCILQVGHIERFNPAFQELHKVLKTEELLALEARRMSPYSQRANDVSVVLDLMIHDIDLLLELAGSSVSTLTANGSRASNSGYLDYVTATLGFSNGIVATLTSSKVTHRKIRSITAHCKNSLTDADFLNNEILIHRQTTADCSTDYGQVLYRQDGLIEKVYTSNIEPLHAELEHFINCVRGGEKPSVGGEQALKALRLASLIEQMALDGKPWQLVDLATNSVPAEAEVTVSV
;
A
#
# COMPACT_ATOMS: atom_id res chain seq x y z
N MET A 1 26.50 19.64 -8.28
CA MET A 1 26.92 19.49 -6.87
C MET A 1 26.05 20.42 -6.03
N HIS A 2 25.10 19.89 -5.27
CA HIS A 2 24.27 20.70 -4.37
C HIS A 2 25.13 21.08 -3.15
N SER A 3 25.10 22.35 -2.77
CA SER A 3 25.74 22.82 -1.54
C SER A 3 25.14 22.11 -0.32
N PRO A 4 25.94 21.79 0.72
CA PRO A 4 25.38 21.21 1.94
C PRO A 4 24.34 22.15 2.56
N ARG A 5 23.12 21.66 2.73
CA ARG A 5 22.02 22.40 3.33
C ARG A 5 22.06 22.39 4.86
N ASN A 6 21.55 23.45 5.48
CA ASN A 6 21.23 23.42 6.89
C ASN A 6 19.99 22.52 7.10
N LEU A 7 19.97 21.74 8.18
CA LEU A 7 18.84 20.88 8.56
C LEU A 7 17.53 21.66 8.81
N SER A 8 17.61 22.97 8.95
CA SER A 8 16.49 23.90 9.14
C SER A 8 15.86 24.42 7.84
N ASP A 9 16.50 24.20 6.68
CA ASP A 9 15.98 24.69 5.41
C ASP A 9 14.79 23.83 4.94
N PRO A 10 13.75 24.43 4.34
CA PRO A 10 12.63 23.68 3.76
C PRO A 10 13.12 22.68 2.72
N ILE A 11 12.57 21.45 2.70
CA ILE A 11 12.82 20.48 1.63
C ILE A 11 12.14 20.95 0.35
N ARG A 12 12.88 21.04 -0.74
CA ARG A 12 12.34 21.39 -2.07
C ARG A 12 11.72 20.15 -2.70
N VAL A 13 10.42 20.20 -2.94
CA VAL A 13 9.67 19.04 -3.45
C VAL A 13 9.02 19.38 -4.78
N GLY A 14 8.99 18.42 -5.69
CA GLY A 14 8.25 18.47 -6.94
C GLY A 14 7.19 17.36 -7.03
N VAL A 15 6.21 17.53 -7.91
CA VAL A 15 5.24 16.47 -8.25
C VAL A 15 5.29 16.20 -9.75
N ILE A 16 5.51 14.94 -10.11
CA ILE A 16 5.57 14.48 -11.50
C ILE A 16 4.31 13.66 -11.80
N GLY A 17 3.47 14.16 -12.72
CA GLY A 17 2.13 13.66 -12.98
C GLY A 17 1.10 14.30 -12.05
N VAL A 18 0.20 15.13 -12.57
CA VAL A 18 -0.90 15.76 -11.79
C VAL A 18 -2.26 15.23 -12.25
N GLY A 19 -2.34 13.91 -12.44
CA GLY A 19 -3.60 13.17 -12.53
C GLY A 19 -4.33 13.19 -11.17
N ASN A 20 -5.20 12.19 -10.94
CA ASN A 20 -6.00 12.15 -9.71
C ASN A 20 -5.12 12.17 -8.44
N MET A 21 -4.16 11.24 -8.31
CA MET A 21 -3.30 11.18 -7.12
C MET A 21 -2.34 12.37 -7.04
N GLY A 22 -1.70 12.76 -8.16
CA GLY A 22 -0.77 13.88 -8.14
C GLY A 22 -1.40 15.21 -7.72
N GLN A 23 -2.67 15.46 -8.03
CA GLN A 23 -3.41 16.61 -7.49
C GLN A 23 -3.58 16.53 -5.98
N HIS A 24 -3.82 15.33 -5.41
CA HIS A 24 -3.89 15.14 -3.97
C HIS A 24 -2.53 15.36 -3.32
N HIS A 25 -1.43 14.84 -3.88
CA HIS A 25 -0.06 15.11 -3.42
C HIS A 25 0.24 16.61 -3.43
N THR A 26 -0.03 17.30 -4.55
CA THR A 26 0.16 18.76 -4.68
C THR A 26 -0.62 19.53 -3.61
N ARG A 27 -1.88 19.15 -3.37
CA ARG A 27 -2.74 19.77 -2.35
C ARG A 27 -2.17 19.62 -0.94
N VAL A 28 -1.68 18.45 -0.59
CA VAL A 28 -1.17 18.19 0.77
C VAL A 28 0.18 18.88 0.95
N LEU A 29 1.13 18.71 0.01
CA LEU A 29 2.46 19.33 0.06
C LEU A 29 2.40 20.85 0.12
N SER A 30 1.44 21.49 -0.57
CA SER A 30 1.27 22.95 -0.54
C SER A 30 0.90 23.51 0.85
N ARG A 31 0.56 22.65 1.81
CA ARG A 31 0.17 23.03 3.18
C ARG A 31 1.27 22.79 4.21
N PHE A 32 2.34 22.10 3.85
CA PHE A 32 3.45 21.85 4.75
C PHE A 32 4.27 23.13 4.95
N LYS A 33 4.59 23.44 6.21
CA LYS A 33 5.35 24.65 6.55
C LYS A 33 6.85 24.54 6.28
N ASP A 34 7.33 23.32 6.30
CA ASP A 34 8.74 22.92 6.23
C ASP A 34 9.12 22.29 4.88
N VAL A 35 8.23 22.45 3.88
CA VAL A 35 8.40 22.04 2.49
C VAL A 35 8.21 23.23 1.58
N GLU A 36 9.11 23.38 0.62
CA GLU A 36 8.96 24.27 -0.53
C GLU A 36 8.46 23.43 -1.72
N LEU A 37 7.18 23.55 -2.06
CA LEU A 37 6.65 22.97 -3.28
C LEU A 37 7.11 23.82 -4.47
N VAL A 38 8.23 23.41 -5.10
CA VAL A 38 8.89 24.17 -6.17
C VAL A 38 8.07 24.18 -7.45
N GLY A 39 7.47 23.05 -7.80
CA GLY A 39 6.72 22.96 -9.04
C GLY A 39 6.14 21.58 -9.31
N ILE A 40 5.48 21.51 -10.44
CA ILE A 40 4.85 20.28 -10.94
C ILE A 40 5.20 20.07 -12.42
N SER A 41 5.14 18.81 -12.86
CA SER A 41 5.25 18.46 -14.27
C SER A 41 4.15 17.50 -14.70
N ASP A 42 3.61 17.69 -15.88
CA ASP A 42 2.61 16.81 -16.50
C ASP A 42 2.70 16.90 -18.03
N VAL A 43 2.52 15.78 -18.69
CA VAL A 43 2.47 15.72 -20.18
C VAL A 43 1.25 16.42 -20.76
N ASN A 44 0.17 16.55 -19.99
CA ASN A 44 -0.98 17.37 -20.33
C ASN A 44 -0.75 18.80 -19.82
N VAL A 45 -0.32 19.67 -20.75
CA VAL A 45 0.05 21.07 -20.46
C VAL A 45 -1.10 21.85 -19.82
N GLU A 46 -2.33 21.71 -20.31
CA GLU A 46 -3.51 22.41 -19.80
C GLU A 46 -3.75 22.02 -18.31
N ARG A 47 -3.79 20.74 -18.01
CA ARG A 47 -3.94 20.24 -16.62
C ARG A 47 -2.79 20.68 -15.72
N GLY A 48 -1.57 20.69 -16.27
CA GLY A 48 -0.37 21.15 -15.56
C GLY A 48 -0.47 22.62 -15.20
N LEU A 49 -0.79 23.50 -16.16
CA LEU A 49 -0.94 24.94 -15.96
C LEU A 49 -2.07 25.26 -14.97
N ASP A 50 -3.23 24.60 -15.10
CA ASP A 50 -4.35 24.78 -14.17
C ASP A 50 -3.96 24.42 -12.73
N THR A 51 -3.27 23.28 -12.55
CA THR A 51 -2.80 22.84 -11.22
C THR A 51 -1.74 23.78 -10.68
N ALA A 52 -0.77 24.20 -11.49
CA ALA A 52 0.27 25.15 -11.11
C ALA A 52 -0.31 26.50 -10.69
N GLY A 53 -1.26 27.01 -11.46
CA GLY A 53 -1.98 28.28 -11.15
C GLY A 53 -2.75 28.20 -9.84
N LYS A 54 -3.46 27.08 -9.60
CA LYS A 54 -4.23 26.84 -8.37
C LYS A 54 -3.37 26.85 -7.11
N TYR A 55 -2.17 26.28 -7.15
CA TYR A 55 -1.27 26.16 -6.00
C TYR A 55 -0.15 27.20 -6.00
N ARG A 56 -0.10 28.09 -7.04
CA ARG A 56 0.91 29.13 -7.22
C ARG A 56 2.34 28.60 -7.23
N VAL A 57 2.53 27.49 -7.96
CA VAL A 57 3.82 26.85 -8.15
C VAL A 57 4.20 26.89 -9.63
N ARG A 58 5.47 26.61 -9.94
CA ARG A 58 5.97 26.60 -11.32
C ARG A 58 5.48 25.34 -12.05
N PHE A 59 5.07 25.47 -13.30
CA PHE A 59 4.87 24.36 -14.22
C PHE A 59 6.14 24.10 -15.05
N PHE A 60 6.53 22.85 -15.15
CA PHE A 60 7.63 22.37 -15.97
C PHE A 60 7.06 21.42 -17.05
N GLU A 61 7.30 21.72 -18.32
CA GLU A 61 6.87 20.85 -19.41
C GLU A 61 7.64 19.53 -19.39
N ASP A 62 8.96 19.59 -19.14
CA ASP A 62 9.81 18.43 -18.95
C ASP A 62 10.13 18.25 -17.45
N TYR A 63 9.80 17.07 -16.92
CA TYR A 63 10.13 16.75 -15.53
C TYR A 63 11.65 16.73 -15.27
N GLN A 64 12.49 16.49 -16.28
CA GLN A 64 13.95 16.53 -16.13
C GLN A 64 14.44 17.92 -15.74
N ASP A 65 13.79 18.98 -16.24
CA ASP A 65 14.09 20.34 -15.82
C ASP A 65 13.70 20.57 -14.34
N LEU A 66 12.59 20.01 -13.89
CA LEU A 66 12.17 20.07 -12.48
C LEU A 66 13.21 19.44 -11.56
N LEU A 67 13.85 18.31 -11.95
CA LEU A 67 14.83 17.59 -11.13
C LEU A 67 16.03 18.47 -10.74
N ASN A 68 16.38 19.47 -11.54
CA ASN A 68 17.49 20.40 -11.23
C ASN A 68 17.16 21.37 -10.06
N HIS A 69 15.90 21.43 -9.64
CA HIS A 69 15.43 22.43 -8.66
C HIS A 69 14.93 21.80 -7.36
N VAL A 70 14.85 20.47 -7.24
CA VAL A 70 14.23 19.78 -6.11
C VAL A 70 15.19 18.83 -5.40
N ASP A 71 14.90 18.52 -4.16
CA ASP A 71 15.60 17.52 -3.36
C ASP A 71 14.83 16.18 -3.39
N ALA A 72 13.51 16.25 -3.54
CA ALA A 72 12.62 15.09 -3.56
C ALA A 72 11.45 15.29 -4.53
N VAL A 73 10.88 14.20 -5.01
CA VAL A 73 9.69 14.23 -5.87
C VAL A 73 8.66 13.17 -5.46
N CYS A 74 7.40 13.50 -5.70
CA CYS A 74 6.30 12.53 -5.73
C CYS A 74 5.99 12.18 -7.19
N VAL A 75 6.10 10.90 -7.54
CA VAL A 75 5.84 10.37 -8.88
C VAL A 75 4.46 9.72 -8.90
N ALA A 76 3.51 10.36 -9.58
CA ALA A 76 2.11 9.94 -9.69
C ALA A 76 1.67 9.84 -11.18
N VAL A 77 2.56 9.31 -12.00
CA VAL A 77 2.33 9.02 -13.42
C VAL A 77 1.65 7.64 -13.57
N PRO A 78 1.19 7.23 -14.77
CA PRO A 78 0.74 5.85 -14.99
C PRO A 78 1.84 4.82 -14.68
N THR A 79 1.45 3.66 -14.13
CA THR A 79 2.38 2.61 -13.63
C THR A 79 3.46 2.23 -14.65
N ARG A 80 3.13 2.14 -15.94
CA ARG A 80 4.10 1.83 -17.01
C ARG A 80 5.27 2.82 -17.11
N LEU A 81 5.13 4.01 -16.53
CA LEU A 81 6.17 5.05 -16.53
C LEU A 81 6.92 5.14 -15.21
N HIS A 82 6.51 4.41 -14.16
CA HIS A 82 7.11 4.47 -12.84
C HIS A 82 8.61 4.16 -12.88
N HIS A 83 8.99 3.09 -13.60
CA HIS A 83 10.40 2.70 -13.73
C HIS A 83 11.22 3.79 -14.42
N ALA A 84 10.82 4.24 -15.61
CA ALA A 84 11.59 5.22 -16.37
C ALA A 84 11.76 6.55 -15.63
N VAL A 85 10.66 7.07 -15.05
CA VAL A 85 10.67 8.33 -14.30
C VAL A 85 11.44 8.17 -12.99
N GLY A 86 11.18 7.09 -12.23
CA GLY A 86 11.85 6.81 -10.98
C GLY A 86 13.37 6.64 -11.15
N MET A 87 13.82 5.92 -12.18
CA MET A 87 15.24 5.78 -12.51
C MET A 87 15.91 7.12 -12.81
N ALA A 88 15.26 7.97 -13.62
CA ALA A 88 15.78 9.30 -13.92
C ALA A 88 15.94 10.16 -12.65
N CYS A 89 14.95 10.12 -11.76
CA CYS A 89 15.03 10.84 -10.48
C CYS A 89 16.16 10.33 -9.60
N LEU A 90 16.25 9.01 -9.39
CA LEU A 90 17.31 8.40 -8.56
C LEU A 90 18.72 8.67 -9.13
N GLN A 91 18.89 8.60 -10.46
CA GLN A 91 20.16 8.91 -11.13
C GLN A 91 20.54 10.39 -11.02
N ALA A 92 19.56 11.29 -10.93
CA ALA A 92 19.77 12.71 -10.65
C ALA A 92 20.09 13.01 -9.17
N GLY A 93 20.09 11.98 -8.29
CA GLY A 93 20.32 12.14 -6.86
C GLY A 93 19.11 12.74 -6.13
N VAL A 94 17.90 12.60 -6.69
CA VAL A 94 16.66 13.10 -6.13
C VAL A 94 15.91 11.97 -5.40
N HIS A 95 15.47 12.22 -4.17
CA HIS A 95 14.67 11.29 -3.38
C HIS A 95 13.29 11.12 -3.98
N VAL A 96 12.72 9.90 -3.90
CA VAL A 96 11.50 9.57 -4.65
C VAL A 96 10.45 8.92 -3.76
N LEU A 97 9.23 9.44 -3.81
CA LEU A 97 8.02 8.72 -3.46
C LEU A 97 7.30 8.34 -4.76
N ILE A 98 7.15 7.05 -5.03
CA ILE A 98 6.44 6.51 -6.22
C ILE A 98 5.10 5.94 -5.80
N GLU A 99 4.02 6.24 -6.54
CA GLU A 99 2.72 5.62 -6.35
C GLU A 99 2.75 4.09 -6.57
N LYS A 100 1.83 3.41 -5.92
CA LYS A 100 1.67 1.96 -6.07
C LYS A 100 1.03 1.60 -7.44
N PRO A 101 1.35 0.41 -7.99
CA PRO A 101 2.47 -0.46 -7.63
C PRO A 101 3.82 0.19 -8.00
N ILE A 102 4.90 -0.19 -7.33
CA ILE A 102 6.23 0.41 -7.53
C ILE A 102 6.67 0.45 -9.00
N ALA A 103 6.33 -0.58 -9.78
CA ALA A 103 6.63 -0.70 -11.20
C ALA A 103 5.64 -1.66 -11.89
N ALA A 104 5.68 -1.75 -13.22
CA ALA A 104 4.84 -2.65 -14.01
C ALA A 104 5.33 -4.11 -13.98
N SER A 105 6.59 -4.36 -13.67
CA SER A 105 7.18 -5.70 -13.57
C SER A 105 8.10 -5.84 -12.36
N ILE A 106 8.36 -7.09 -11.97
CA ILE A 106 9.29 -7.41 -10.87
C ILE A 106 10.71 -6.93 -11.21
N ALA A 107 11.17 -7.16 -12.45
CA ALA A 107 12.50 -6.74 -12.89
C ALA A 107 12.69 -5.22 -12.84
N GLU A 108 11.69 -4.44 -13.23
CA GLU A 108 11.69 -2.99 -13.10
C GLU A 108 11.73 -2.55 -11.64
N ALA A 109 10.97 -3.21 -10.76
CA ALA A 109 10.97 -2.91 -9.33
C ALA A 109 12.34 -3.20 -8.69
N GLU A 110 12.97 -4.33 -9.01
CA GLU A 110 14.32 -4.67 -8.59
C GLU A 110 15.36 -3.64 -9.05
N SER A 111 15.23 -3.18 -10.29
CA SER A 111 16.10 -2.14 -10.85
C SER A 111 15.99 -0.82 -10.06
N LEU A 112 14.77 -0.40 -9.70
CA LEU A 112 14.54 0.79 -8.87
C LEU A 112 15.12 0.65 -7.46
N VAL A 113 14.95 -0.51 -6.82
CA VAL A 113 15.51 -0.81 -5.49
C VAL A 113 17.04 -0.72 -5.51
N ASN A 114 17.66 -1.35 -6.51
CA ASN A 114 19.12 -1.32 -6.68
C ASN A 114 19.64 0.10 -6.97
N ALA A 115 18.93 0.87 -7.80
CA ALA A 115 19.29 2.25 -8.09
C ALA A 115 19.22 3.13 -6.84
N ALA A 116 18.18 3.02 -6.03
CA ALA A 116 18.04 3.75 -4.78
C ALA A 116 19.19 3.44 -3.80
N ALA A 117 19.56 2.16 -3.66
CA ALA A 117 20.68 1.74 -2.83
C ALA A 117 22.03 2.31 -3.35
N THR A 118 22.24 2.29 -4.67
CA THR A 118 23.50 2.78 -5.29
C THR A 118 23.65 4.29 -5.19
N THR A 119 22.55 5.04 -5.34
CA THR A 119 22.55 6.52 -5.29
C THR A 119 22.41 7.05 -3.86
N ASN A 120 22.19 6.19 -2.88
CA ASN A 120 21.84 6.56 -1.49
C ASN A 120 20.64 7.50 -1.39
N CYS A 121 19.69 7.34 -2.33
CA CYS A 121 18.44 8.08 -2.33
C CYS A 121 17.34 7.33 -1.57
N ILE A 122 16.45 8.06 -0.93
CA ILE A 122 15.24 7.51 -0.36
C ILE A 122 14.29 7.11 -1.50
N LEU A 123 13.84 5.86 -1.47
CA LEU A 123 12.76 5.33 -2.31
C LEU A 123 11.64 4.86 -1.38
N GLN A 124 10.56 5.62 -1.34
CA GLN A 124 9.30 5.26 -0.66
C GLN A 124 8.25 4.93 -1.70
N VAL A 125 7.36 3.99 -1.38
CA VAL A 125 6.26 3.60 -2.27
C VAL A 125 4.92 3.93 -1.63
N GLY A 126 3.99 4.46 -2.44
CA GLY A 126 2.69 4.99 -2.04
C GLY A 126 1.68 3.95 -1.58
N HIS A 127 2.06 3.08 -0.63
CA HIS A 127 1.12 2.20 0.08
C HIS A 127 0.43 2.97 1.21
N ILE A 128 -0.40 3.92 0.83
CA ILE A 128 -1.08 4.88 1.71
C ILE A 128 -1.81 4.23 2.89
N GLU A 129 -2.31 3.01 2.73
CA GLU A 129 -3.05 2.31 3.80
C GLU A 129 -2.17 1.97 5.02
N ARG A 130 -0.83 1.95 4.88
CA ARG A 130 0.11 1.86 6.01
C ARG A 130 0.00 3.05 6.95
N PHE A 131 -0.44 4.19 6.44
CA PHE A 131 -0.60 5.44 7.17
C PHE A 131 -2.06 5.70 7.58
N ASN A 132 -2.95 4.74 7.30
CA ASN A 132 -4.33 4.80 7.77
C ASN A 132 -4.35 4.69 9.30
N PRO A 133 -5.01 5.61 10.03
CA PRO A 133 -5.02 5.60 11.49
C PRO A 133 -5.54 4.28 12.09
N ALA A 134 -6.57 3.66 11.49
CA ALA A 134 -7.06 2.38 11.96
C ALA A 134 -6.00 1.27 11.80
N PHE A 135 -5.23 1.27 10.69
CA PHE A 135 -4.12 0.32 10.53
C PHE A 135 -3.02 0.54 11.57
N GLN A 136 -2.65 1.79 11.82
CA GLN A 136 -1.61 2.13 12.80
C GLN A 136 -2.01 1.66 14.21
N GLU A 137 -3.25 1.84 14.61
CA GLU A 137 -3.74 1.35 15.90
C GLU A 137 -3.89 -0.18 15.93
N LEU A 138 -4.39 -0.80 14.85
CA LEU A 138 -4.42 -2.27 14.73
C LEU A 138 -3.01 -2.86 14.91
N HIS A 139 -2.01 -2.30 14.24
CA HIS A 139 -0.62 -2.75 14.36
C HIS A 139 -0.10 -2.64 15.80
N LYS A 140 -0.46 -1.56 16.54
CA LYS A 140 -0.09 -1.42 17.97
C LYS A 140 -0.78 -2.45 18.85
N VAL A 141 -2.09 -2.69 18.65
CA VAL A 141 -2.86 -3.69 19.39
C VAL A 141 -2.23 -5.08 19.21
N LEU A 142 -1.92 -5.46 17.96
CA LEU A 142 -1.40 -6.78 17.66
C LEU A 142 0.01 -7.05 18.19
N LYS A 143 0.80 -6.01 18.55
CA LYS A 143 2.11 -6.20 19.19
C LYS A 143 2.04 -6.90 20.55
N THR A 144 0.90 -6.83 21.21
CA THR A 144 0.69 -7.41 22.54
C THR A 144 -0.19 -8.66 22.52
N GLU A 145 -0.63 -9.08 21.36
CA GLU A 145 -1.54 -10.22 21.17
C GLU A 145 -0.81 -11.40 20.51
N GLU A 146 -1.22 -12.62 20.81
CA GLU A 146 -0.79 -13.82 20.10
C GLU A 146 -1.66 -14.01 18.86
N LEU A 147 -1.18 -13.52 17.71
CA LEU A 147 -1.90 -13.53 16.45
C LEU A 147 -1.93 -14.93 15.84
N LEU A 148 -3.11 -15.43 15.47
CA LEU A 148 -3.34 -16.73 14.89
C LEU A 148 -3.72 -16.64 13.40
N ALA A 149 -4.64 -15.74 13.05
CA ALA A 149 -5.08 -15.57 11.68
C ALA A 149 -5.50 -14.12 11.36
N LEU A 150 -5.52 -13.79 10.07
CA LEU A 150 -5.91 -12.51 9.52
C LEU A 150 -6.93 -12.71 8.39
N GLU A 151 -7.96 -11.89 8.34
CA GLU A 151 -8.91 -11.82 7.22
C GLU A 151 -8.95 -10.40 6.67
N ALA A 152 -8.59 -10.21 5.40
CA ALA A 152 -8.66 -8.93 4.73
C ALA A 152 -9.74 -8.93 3.65
N ARG A 153 -10.56 -7.88 3.62
CA ARG A 153 -11.60 -7.69 2.61
C ARG A 153 -11.54 -6.28 2.04
N ARG A 154 -11.36 -6.21 0.71
CA ARG A 154 -11.35 -4.95 -0.03
C ARG A 154 -12.28 -5.05 -1.23
N MET A 155 -13.42 -4.42 -1.11
CA MET A 155 -14.48 -4.49 -2.11
C MET A 155 -14.90 -3.09 -2.56
N SER A 156 -15.17 -2.93 -3.85
CA SER A 156 -15.63 -1.68 -4.45
C SER A 156 -16.76 -1.95 -5.45
N PRO A 157 -17.73 -1.03 -5.59
CA PRO A 157 -18.65 -1.06 -6.71
C PRO A 157 -17.89 -0.95 -8.04
N TYR A 158 -18.48 -1.52 -9.08
CA TYR A 158 -17.96 -1.44 -10.43
C TYR A 158 -17.76 0.02 -10.87
N SER A 159 -16.61 0.28 -11.48
CA SER A 159 -16.27 1.59 -12.03
C SER A 159 -15.64 1.41 -13.40
N GLN A 160 -16.15 2.10 -14.40
CA GLN A 160 -15.58 2.07 -15.76
C GLN A 160 -14.13 2.56 -15.83
N ARG A 161 -13.67 3.35 -14.83
CA ARG A 161 -12.31 3.89 -14.79
C ARG A 161 -11.23 2.87 -14.40
N ALA A 162 -11.63 1.70 -13.89
CA ALA A 162 -10.72 0.68 -13.38
C ALA A 162 -10.77 -0.62 -14.21
N ASN A 163 -11.09 -0.52 -15.50
CA ASN A 163 -11.26 -1.67 -16.39
C ASN A 163 -9.96 -2.15 -17.05
N ASP A 164 -8.87 -1.43 -16.85
CA ASP A 164 -7.57 -1.67 -17.48
C ASP A 164 -6.56 -2.39 -16.58
N VAL A 165 -6.97 -2.72 -15.35
CA VAL A 165 -6.10 -3.36 -14.33
C VAL A 165 -6.87 -4.42 -13.56
N SER A 166 -6.23 -5.54 -13.25
CA SER A 166 -6.77 -6.60 -12.39
C SER A 166 -7.11 -6.10 -10.99
N VAL A 167 -8.12 -6.73 -10.36
CA VAL A 167 -8.48 -6.46 -8.97
C VAL A 167 -7.32 -6.72 -8.00
N VAL A 168 -6.37 -7.59 -8.36
CA VAL A 168 -5.20 -7.89 -7.53
C VAL A 168 -4.26 -6.69 -7.46
N LEU A 169 -3.84 -6.15 -8.60
CA LEU A 169 -2.90 -5.02 -8.67
C LEU A 169 -3.55 -3.67 -8.30
N ASP A 170 -4.88 -3.56 -8.47
CA ASP A 170 -5.57 -2.33 -8.10
C ASP A 170 -5.97 -2.26 -6.62
N LEU A 171 -6.62 -3.32 -6.12
CA LEU A 171 -7.19 -3.36 -4.78
C LEU A 171 -6.42 -4.28 -3.81
N MET A 172 -6.20 -5.54 -4.17
CA MET A 172 -5.65 -6.54 -3.24
C MET A 172 -4.22 -6.22 -2.80
N ILE A 173 -3.42 -5.57 -3.64
CA ILE A 173 -2.03 -5.20 -3.34
C ILE A 173 -1.90 -4.36 -2.06
N HIS A 174 -2.91 -3.54 -1.73
CA HIS A 174 -2.94 -2.80 -0.48
C HIS A 174 -3.01 -3.74 0.73
N ASP A 175 -3.91 -4.73 0.67
CA ASP A 175 -4.09 -5.66 1.78
C ASP A 175 -2.95 -6.67 1.86
N ILE A 176 -2.37 -7.06 0.72
CA ILE A 176 -1.13 -7.85 0.66
C ILE A 176 -0.03 -7.17 1.47
N ASP A 177 0.22 -5.89 1.21
CA ASP A 177 1.22 -5.10 1.92
C ASP A 177 0.94 -5.03 3.43
N LEU A 178 -0.32 -4.76 3.81
CA LEU A 178 -0.72 -4.71 5.22
C LEU A 178 -0.54 -6.06 5.92
N LEU A 179 -0.93 -7.16 5.28
CA LEU A 179 -0.82 -8.50 5.89
C LEU A 179 0.63 -8.97 6.01
N LEU A 180 1.50 -8.66 5.04
CA LEU A 180 2.94 -8.93 5.14
C LEU A 180 3.56 -8.24 6.36
N GLU A 181 3.15 -7.01 6.63
CA GLU A 181 3.60 -6.26 7.82
C GLU A 181 3.07 -6.86 9.11
N LEU A 182 1.76 -7.11 9.20
CA LEU A 182 1.14 -7.63 10.43
C LEU A 182 1.64 -9.03 10.79
N ALA A 183 1.85 -9.90 9.80
CA ALA A 183 2.36 -11.24 10.02
C ALA A 183 3.85 -11.26 10.39
N GLY A 184 4.63 -10.28 9.94
CA GLY A 184 6.06 -10.16 10.25
C GLY A 184 6.91 -11.37 9.84
N SER A 185 6.45 -12.19 8.88
CA SER A 185 7.06 -13.45 8.50
C SER A 185 6.93 -13.68 6.99
N SER A 186 7.72 -14.60 6.45
CA SER A 186 7.64 -14.99 5.05
C SER A 186 6.43 -15.88 4.79
N VAL A 187 5.84 -15.75 3.59
CA VAL A 187 4.77 -16.64 3.11
C VAL A 187 5.39 -17.98 2.74
N SER A 188 4.83 -19.07 3.26
CA SER A 188 5.28 -20.45 3.01
C SER A 188 4.31 -21.23 2.12
N THR A 189 3.02 -20.90 2.13
CA THR A 189 2.01 -21.51 1.28
C THR A 189 1.07 -20.45 0.71
N LEU A 190 0.58 -20.70 -0.51
CA LEU A 190 -0.33 -19.81 -1.22
C LEU A 190 -1.32 -20.61 -2.03
N THR A 191 -2.60 -20.22 -1.96
CA THR A 191 -3.64 -20.66 -2.91
C THR A 191 -4.46 -19.44 -3.33
N ALA A 192 -4.90 -19.40 -4.59
CA ALA A 192 -5.74 -18.32 -5.07
C ALA A 192 -6.74 -18.83 -6.11
N ASN A 193 -7.92 -18.20 -6.12
CA ASN A 193 -8.98 -18.41 -7.10
C ASN A 193 -9.56 -17.07 -7.53
N GLY A 194 -9.90 -16.96 -8.81
CA GLY A 194 -10.43 -15.72 -9.36
C GLY A 194 -11.60 -15.93 -10.32
N SER A 195 -12.33 -14.86 -10.55
CA SER A 195 -13.46 -14.82 -11.48
C SER A 195 -13.46 -13.50 -12.26
N ARG A 196 -13.91 -13.58 -13.51
CA ARG A 196 -14.18 -12.43 -14.38
C ARG A 196 -15.69 -12.25 -14.47
N ALA A 197 -16.17 -11.08 -14.11
CA ALA A 197 -17.59 -10.72 -14.18
C ALA A 197 -17.84 -9.66 -15.27
N SER A 198 -16.80 -8.89 -15.64
CA SER A 198 -16.84 -7.88 -16.71
C SER A 198 -16.22 -8.39 -18.01
N ASN A 199 -16.48 -7.68 -19.11
CA ASN A 199 -15.85 -7.96 -20.40
C ASN A 199 -14.45 -7.33 -20.54
N SER A 200 -13.83 -6.90 -19.44
CA SER A 200 -12.51 -6.25 -19.45
C SER A 200 -11.36 -7.19 -19.77
N GLY A 201 -11.57 -8.51 -19.63
CA GLY A 201 -10.52 -9.51 -19.72
C GLY A 201 -9.71 -9.72 -18.44
N TYR A 202 -9.83 -8.81 -17.47
CA TYR A 202 -9.14 -8.88 -16.17
C TYR A 202 -9.97 -9.60 -15.11
N LEU A 203 -9.32 -9.99 -14.02
CA LEU A 203 -10.00 -10.56 -12.84
C LEU A 203 -10.73 -9.44 -12.09
N ASP A 204 -12.00 -9.67 -11.78
CA ASP A 204 -12.87 -8.73 -11.05
C ASP A 204 -13.11 -9.15 -9.60
N TYR A 205 -12.91 -10.43 -9.30
CA TYR A 205 -13.03 -11.03 -7.97
C TYR A 205 -11.92 -12.03 -7.76
N VAL A 206 -11.19 -11.92 -6.64
CA VAL A 206 -10.12 -12.85 -6.27
C VAL A 206 -10.19 -13.14 -4.77
N THR A 207 -10.03 -14.40 -4.43
CA THR A 207 -9.75 -14.87 -3.07
C THR A 207 -8.38 -15.53 -3.03
N ALA A 208 -7.61 -15.28 -1.97
CA ALA A 208 -6.33 -15.93 -1.72
C ALA A 208 -6.22 -16.37 -0.27
N THR A 209 -5.51 -17.46 -0.02
CA THR A 209 -5.15 -17.93 1.31
C THR A 209 -3.64 -18.06 1.39
N LEU A 210 -3.06 -17.48 2.44
CA LEU A 210 -1.63 -17.47 2.71
C LEU A 210 -1.37 -18.24 4.01
N GLY A 211 -0.34 -19.09 4.02
CA GLY A 211 0.26 -19.59 5.26
C GLY A 211 1.63 -18.95 5.43
N PHE A 212 1.91 -18.46 6.63
CA PHE A 212 3.20 -17.85 6.96
C PHE A 212 4.11 -18.84 7.71
N SER A 213 5.44 -18.67 7.59
CA SER A 213 6.42 -19.56 8.22
C SER A 213 6.34 -19.59 9.76
N ASN A 214 5.76 -18.56 10.38
CA ASN A 214 5.50 -18.52 11.82
C ASN A 214 4.15 -19.15 12.25
N GLY A 215 3.44 -19.79 11.32
CA GLY A 215 2.16 -20.47 11.57
C GLY A 215 0.91 -19.61 11.44
N ILE A 216 1.04 -18.30 11.23
CA ILE A 216 -0.11 -17.42 10.96
C ILE A 216 -0.73 -17.80 9.61
N VAL A 217 -2.06 -17.79 9.55
CA VAL A 217 -2.83 -17.98 8.31
C VAL A 217 -3.53 -16.67 7.95
N ALA A 218 -3.58 -16.33 6.66
CA ALA A 218 -4.35 -15.16 6.22
C ALA A 218 -5.23 -15.48 5.01
N THR A 219 -6.39 -14.85 4.97
CA THR A 219 -7.29 -14.85 3.82
C THR A 219 -7.47 -13.43 3.28
N LEU A 220 -7.47 -13.29 1.96
CA LEU A 220 -7.74 -12.04 1.27
C LEU A 220 -8.90 -12.22 0.31
N THR A 221 -9.80 -11.25 0.28
CA THR A 221 -10.88 -11.20 -0.70
C THR A 221 -10.96 -9.78 -1.27
N SER A 222 -10.77 -9.66 -2.59
CA SER A 222 -10.91 -8.40 -3.29
C SER A 222 -11.90 -8.50 -4.43
N SER A 223 -12.73 -7.45 -4.60
CA SER A 223 -13.78 -7.42 -5.61
C SER A 223 -14.01 -6.01 -6.15
N LYS A 224 -14.19 -5.91 -7.47
CA LYS A 224 -14.62 -4.69 -8.19
C LYS A 224 -16.11 -4.72 -8.58
N VAL A 225 -16.86 -5.73 -8.17
CA VAL A 225 -18.24 -5.99 -8.61
C VAL A 225 -19.23 -6.10 -7.45
N THR A 226 -18.99 -5.39 -6.36
CA THR A 226 -19.90 -5.33 -5.22
C THR A 226 -20.77 -4.09 -5.25
N HIS A 227 -21.86 -4.08 -4.47
CA HIS A 227 -22.77 -2.93 -4.38
C HIS A 227 -22.39 -1.92 -3.29
N ARG A 228 -21.40 -2.25 -2.45
CA ARG A 228 -20.90 -1.36 -1.40
C ARG A 228 -19.36 -1.45 -1.28
N LYS A 229 -18.74 -0.38 -0.78
CA LYS A 229 -17.32 -0.41 -0.41
C LYS A 229 -17.14 -1.17 0.90
N ILE A 230 -16.10 -2.00 0.97
CA ILE A 230 -15.62 -2.65 2.19
C ILE A 230 -14.11 -2.51 2.20
N ARG A 231 -13.54 -2.11 3.33
CA ARG A 231 -12.11 -2.10 3.59
C ARG A 231 -11.90 -2.47 5.04
N SER A 232 -11.63 -3.72 5.32
CA SER A 232 -11.52 -4.22 6.68
C SER A 232 -10.46 -5.30 6.81
N ILE A 233 -9.85 -5.36 8.00
CA ILE A 233 -9.05 -6.49 8.46
C ILE A 233 -9.62 -6.96 9.79
N THR A 234 -9.88 -8.26 9.89
CA THR A 234 -10.20 -8.96 11.13
C THR A 234 -8.99 -9.76 11.56
N ALA A 235 -8.51 -9.54 12.78
CA ALA A 235 -7.39 -10.27 13.37
C ALA A 235 -7.90 -11.22 14.45
N HIS A 236 -7.65 -12.51 14.26
CA HIS A 236 -7.97 -13.57 15.21
C HIS A 236 -6.77 -13.81 16.10
N CYS A 237 -6.88 -13.44 17.36
CA CYS A 237 -5.87 -13.68 18.35
C CYS A 237 -6.30 -14.76 19.34
N LYS A 238 -5.37 -15.31 20.13
CA LYS A 238 -5.67 -16.38 21.09
C LYS A 238 -6.78 -16.03 22.07
N ASN A 239 -6.83 -14.76 22.53
CA ASN A 239 -7.76 -14.32 23.58
C ASN A 239 -8.66 -13.17 23.15
N SER A 240 -8.60 -12.76 21.87
CA SER A 240 -9.39 -11.65 21.34
C SER A 240 -9.64 -11.78 19.85
N LEU A 241 -10.69 -11.11 19.39
CA LEU A 241 -10.96 -10.85 17.97
C LEU A 241 -10.91 -9.34 17.78
N THR A 242 -10.12 -8.86 16.85
CA THR A 242 -10.02 -7.43 16.56
C THR A 242 -10.53 -7.15 15.15
N ASP A 243 -11.58 -6.34 15.05
CA ASP A 243 -12.12 -5.85 13.77
C ASP A 243 -11.64 -4.42 13.52
N ALA A 244 -11.00 -4.19 12.37
CA ALA A 244 -10.59 -2.88 11.90
C ALA A 244 -11.36 -2.51 10.63
N ASP A 245 -12.13 -1.42 10.66
CA ASP A 245 -12.82 -0.82 9.53
C ASP A 245 -12.07 0.46 9.08
N PHE A 246 -11.41 0.39 7.94
CA PHE A 246 -10.61 1.48 7.39
C PHE A 246 -11.45 2.58 6.71
N LEU A 247 -12.71 2.33 6.40
CA LEU A 247 -13.61 3.34 5.85
C LEU A 247 -14.16 4.24 6.95
N ASN A 248 -14.52 3.63 8.08
CA ASN A 248 -15.08 4.33 9.23
C ASN A 248 -14.03 4.72 10.27
N ASN A 249 -12.77 4.32 10.03
CA ASN A 249 -11.65 4.56 10.94
C ASN A 249 -11.96 4.06 12.34
N GLU A 250 -12.45 2.80 12.45
CA GLU A 250 -12.91 2.18 13.68
C GLU A 250 -12.18 0.88 13.96
N ILE A 251 -11.87 0.63 15.23
CA ILE A 251 -11.34 -0.64 15.73
C ILE A 251 -12.16 -1.08 16.92
N LEU A 252 -12.63 -2.32 16.86
CA LEU A 252 -13.33 -3.01 17.93
C LEU A 252 -12.56 -4.26 18.35
N ILE A 253 -12.30 -4.39 19.64
CA ILE A 253 -11.66 -5.58 20.21
C ILE A 253 -12.70 -6.33 21.04
N HIS A 254 -13.00 -7.55 20.62
CA HIS A 254 -13.92 -8.45 21.30
C HIS A 254 -13.11 -9.39 22.19
N ARG A 255 -13.38 -9.36 23.51
CA ARG A 255 -12.76 -10.23 24.49
C ARG A 255 -13.81 -11.07 25.20
N GLN A 256 -13.51 -12.34 25.40
CA GLN A 256 -14.30 -13.19 26.28
C GLN A 256 -13.82 -12.97 27.72
N THR A 257 -14.70 -12.57 28.62
CA THR A 257 -14.34 -12.27 30.00
C THR A 257 -14.59 -13.46 30.94
N THR A 258 -15.76 -14.05 30.90
CA THR A 258 -16.13 -15.21 31.75
C THR A 258 -17.09 -16.12 31.00
N ALA A 259 -17.02 -17.41 31.29
CA ALA A 259 -18.03 -18.39 30.90
C ALA A 259 -18.42 -19.17 32.16
N ASP A 260 -19.59 -18.87 32.69
CA ASP A 260 -20.13 -19.61 33.83
C ASP A 260 -21.11 -20.67 33.34
N CYS A 261 -20.94 -21.87 33.90
CA CYS A 261 -21.89 -22.97 33.75
C CYS A 261 -22.57 -23.20 35.12
N SER A 262 -23.84 -22.85 35.23
CA SER A 262 -24.60 -23.13 36.42
C SER A 262 -25.72 -24.12 36.11
N THR A 263 -26.01 -25.02 37.04
CA THR A 263 -27.17 -25.91 36.98
C THR A 263 -28.23 -25.36 37.93
N ASP A 264 -29.37 -24.96 37.38
CA ASP A 264 -30.52 -24.57 38.16
C ASP A 264 -31.74 -25.42 37.71
N TYR A 265 -32.39 -26.02 38.66
CA TYR A 265 -33.55 -26.93 38.48
C TYR A 265 -33.34 -28.04 37.41
N GLY A 266 -32.11 -28.59 37.28
CA GLY A 266 -31.80 -29.64 36.32
C GLY A 266 -31.57 -29.14 34.87
N GLN A 267 -31.57 -27.84 34.64
CA GLN A 267 -31.19 -27.24 33.36
C GLN A 267 -29.76 -26.68 33.45
N VAL A 268 -28.94 -26.93 32.43
CA VAL A 268 -27.62 -26.34 32.31
C VAL A 268 -27.77 -24.96 31.70
N LEU A 269 -27.47 -23.92 32.48
CA LEU A 269 -27.46 -22.53 32.02
C LEU A 269 -26.00 -22.14 31.69
N TYR A 270 -25.76 -21.76 30.44
CA TYR A 270 -24.53 -21.18 30.02
C TYR A 270 -24.67 -19.66 29.98
N ARG A 271 -23.77 -18.97 30.69
CA ARG A 271 -23.66 -17.53 30.60
C ARG A 271 -22.24 -17.21 30.11
N GLN A 272 -22.17 -16.46 29.03
CA GLN A 272 -20.93 -15.95 28.48
C GLN A 272 -20.99 -14.43 28.48
N ASP A 273 -20.12 -13.78 29.24
CA ASP A 273 -19.98 -12.33 29.20
C ASP A 273 -18.88 -11.98 28.21
N GLY A 274 -19.11 -10.99 27.36
CA GLY A 274 -18.18 -10.46 26.38
C GLY A 274 -17.93 -8.98 26.62
N LEU A 275 -16.69 -8.54 26.44
CA LEU A 275 -16.31 -7.13 26.46
C LEU A 275 -15.98 -6.70 25.04
N ILE A 276 -16.54 -5.57 24.63
CA ILE A 276 -16.17 -4.90 23.36
C ILE A 276 -15.47 -3.60 23.73
N GLU A 277 -14.18 -3.53 23.39
CA GLU A 277 -13.38 -2.31 23.53
C GLU A 277 -13.36 -1.57 22.20
N LYS A 278 -13.70 -0.29 22.20
CA LYS A 278 -13.53 0.59 21.04
C LYS A 278 -12.24 1.35 21.20
N VAL A 279 -11.30 1.16 20.26
CA VAL A 279 -10.01 1.87 20.26
C VAL A 279 -10.18 3.23 19.59
N TYR A 280 -9.64 4.26 20.23
CA TYR A 280 -9.59 5.59 19.64
C TYR A 280 -8.59 5.63 18.49
N THR A 281 -9.03 6.13 17.35
CA THR A 281 -8.20 6.37 16.16
C THR A 281 -8.10 7.86 15.89
N SER A 282 -6.94 8.31 15.40
CA SER A 282 -6.76 9.72 15.05
C SER A 282 -7.53 10.08 13.76
N ASN A 283 -7.79 11.37 13.54
CA ASN A 283 -8.41 11.87 12.31
C ASN A 283 -7.39 12.43 11.30
N ILE A 284 -6.14 11.99 11.37
CA ILE A 284 -5.09 12.42 10.43
C ILE A 284 -5.40 11.83 9.05
N GLU A 285 -5.34 12.69 8.03
CA GLU A 285 -5.47 12.23 6.64
C GLU A 285 -4.30 11.28 6.30
N PRO A 286 -4.54 10.03 5.83
CA PRO A 286 -3.47 9.07 5.53
C PRO A 286 -2.40 9.63 4.56
N LEU A 287 -2.82 10.36 3.53
CA LEU A 287 -1.88 10.98 2.58
C LEU A 287 -1.00 12.05 3.24
N HIS A 288 -1.53 12.78 4.21
CA HIS A 288 -0.74 13.75 4.98
C HIS A 288 0.35 13.02 5.78
N ALA A 289 -0.01 11.96 6.50
CA ALA A 289 0.93 11.18 7.29
C ALA A 289 2.00 10.48 6.42
N GLU A 290 1.62 9.98 5.25
CA GLU A 290 2.53 9.38 4.28
C GLU A 290 3.58 10.36 3.77
N LEU A 291 3.13 11.55 3.36
CA LEU A 291 4.01 12.60 2.85
C LEU A 291 4.90 13.20 3.95
N GLU A 292 4.36 13.39 5.15
CA GLU A 292 5.14 13.83 6.31
C GLU A 292 6.25 12.82 6.65
N HIS A 293 5.91 11.52 6.65
CA HIS A 293 6.89 10.46 6.84
C HIS A 293 7.97 10.48 5.76
N PHE A 294 7.61 10.62 4.47
CA PHE A 294 8.56 10.73 3.38
C PHE A 294 9.52 11.91 3.58
N ILE A 295 9.02 13.09 3.92
CA ILE A 295 9.83 14.29 4.18
C ILE A 295 10.79 14.05 5.37
N ASN A 296 10.34 13.38 6.42
CA ASN A 296 11.18 13.03 7.58
C ASN A 296 12.29 12.05 7.19
N CYS A 297 12.00 11.06 6.33
CA CYS A 297 13.03 10.16 5.79
C CYS A 297 14.07 10.93 4.96
N VAL A 298 13.64 11.86 4.11
CA VAL A 298 14.55 12.71 3.30
C VAL A 298 15.47 13.57 4.18
N ARG A 299 14.97 14.03 5.33
CA ARG A 299 15.81 14.75 6.33
C ARG A 299 16.82 13.88 7.05
N GLY A 300 16.81 12.57 6.83
CA GLY A 300 17.68 11.62 7.52
C GLY A 300 17.20 11.22 8.91
N GLY A 301 15.90 11.44 9.22
CA GLY A 301 15.32 11.08 10.51
C GLY A 301 15.10 9.59 10.68
N GLU A 302 14.67 8.91 9.64
CA GLU A 302 14.31 7.48 9.68
C GLU A 302 14.36 6.83 8.29
N LYS A 303 14.21 5.50 8.26
CA LYS A 303 14.04 4.76 7.00
C LYS A 303 12.56 4.71 6.61
N PRO A 304 12.24 4.68 5.29
CA PRO A 304 10.86 4.53 4.85
C PRO A 304 10.21 3.28 5.42
N SER A 305 9.02 3.43 6.02
CA SER A 305 8.21 2.30 6.50
C SER A 305 7.79 1.39 5.35
N VAL A 306 7.60 1.98 4.16
CA VAL A 306 7.34 1.27 2.90
C VAL A 306 8.40 1.67 1.89
N GLY A 307 9.58 1.09 2.03
CA GLY A 307 10.66 1.24 1.05
C GLY A 307 10.47 0.33 -0.16
N GLY A 308 11.40 0.43 -1.11
CA GLY A 308 11.35 -0.37 -2.33
C GLY A 308 11.32 -1.89 -2.09
N GLU A 309 12.03 -2.39 -1.07
CA GLU A 309 12.05 -3.81 -0.71
C GLU A 309 10.69 -4.35 -0.24
N GLN A 310 9.97 -3.59 0.60
CA GLN A 310 8.63 -3.96 1.06
C GLN A 310 7.64 -3.97 -0.11
N ALA A 311 7.68 -2.94 -0.94
CA ALA A 311 6.83 -2.84 -2.12
C ALA A 311 7.14 -3.94 -3.16
N LEU A 312 8.39 -4.31 -3.33
CA LEU A 312 8.80 -5.43 -4.20
C LEU A 312 8.24 -6.76 -3.70
N LYS A 313 8.26 -7.02 -2.38
CA LYS A 313 7.63 -8.21 -1.78
C LYS A 313 6.12 -8.25 -2.05
N ALA A 314 5.44 -7.10 -1.87
CA ALA A 314 4.01 -7.00 -2.14
C ALA A 314 3.70 -7.22 -3.63
N LEU A 315 4.49 -6.66 -4.55
CA LEU A 315 4.33 -6.85 -5.99
C LEU A 315 4.57 -8.31 -6.41
N ARG A 316 5.61 -8.97 -5.89
CA ARG A 316 5.87 -10.40 -6.15
C ARG A 316 4.70 -11.27 -5.71
N LEU A 317 4.19 -11.06 -4.50
CA LEU A 317 3.06 -11.84 -4.00
C LEU A 317 1.77 -11.55 -4.79
N ALA A 318 1.52 -10.29 -5.14
CA ALA A 318 0.39 -9.91 -5.99
C ALA A 318 0.46 -10.60 -7.37
N SER A 319 1.63 -10.61 -8.00
CA SER A 319 1.84 -11.27 -9.30
C SER A 319 1.60 -12.79 -9.23
N LEU A 320 2.06 -13.45 -8.17
CA LEU A 320 1.82 -14.86 -7.94
C LEU A 320 0.33 -15.17 -7.72
N ILE A 321 -0.35 -14.37 -6.90
CA ILE A 321 -1.80 -14.51 -6.66
C ILE A 321 -2.56 -14.37 -7.98
N GLU A 322 -2.21 -13.38 -8.79
CA GLU A 322 -2.86 -13.15 -10.08
C GLU A 322 -2.66 -14.31 -11.04
N GLN A 323 -1.43 -14.79 -11.18
CA GLN A 323 -1.12 -15.95 -12.02
C GLN A 323 -1.89 -17.19 -11.59
N MET A 324 -1.89 -17.52 -10.29
CA MET A 324 -2.64 -18.66 -9.78
C MET A 324 -4.14 -18.56 -9.99
N ALA A 325 -4.69 -17.36 -9.77
CA ALA A 325 -6.12 -17.12 -9.97
C ALA A 325 -6.53 -17.21 -11.45
N LEU A 326 -5.60 -16.96 -12.38
CA LEU A 326 -5.80 -17.14 -13.83
C LEU A 326 -5.69 -18.60 -14.25
N ASP A 327 -4.70 -19.33 -13.72
CA ASP A 327 -4.39 -20.72 -14.12
C ASP A 327 -5.32 -21.76 -13.49
N GLY A 328 -6.01 -21.41 -12.41
CA GLY A 328 -6.90 -22.30 -11.66
C GLY A 328 -6.20 -23.53 -11.05
N LYS A 329 -4.87 -23.49 -10.89
CA LYS A 329 -4.07 -24.60 -10.35
C LYS A 329 -3.62 -24.26 -8.92
N PRO A 330 -3.86 -25.16 -7.94
CA PRO A 330 -3.28 -24.99 -6.60
C PRO A 330 -1.76 -25.18 -6.68
N TRP A 331 -0.99 -24.24 -6.10
CA TRP A 331 0.45 -24.36 -5.96
C TRP A 331 0.81 -24.93 -4.58
N GLN A 332 1.80 -25.83 -4.58
CA GLN A 332 2.43 -26.31 -3.35
C GLN A 332 3.76 -25.59 -3.16
N LEU A 333 3.99 -25.12 -1.95
CA LEU A 333 5.24 -24.52 -1.44
C LEU A 333 5.93 -23.52 -2.39
N VAL A 334 5.67 -22.26 -2.20
CA VAL A 334 6.51 -21.19 -2.75
C VAL A 334 7.37 -20.64 -1.62
N ASP A 335 8.65 -20.95 -1.60
CA ASP A 335 9.61 -20.29 -0.74
C ASP A 335 9.97 -18.93 -1.37
N LEU A 336 9.28 -17.87 -0.95
CA LEU A 336 9.59 -16.50 -1.39
C LEU A 336 10.95 -15.99 -0.86
N ALA A 337 11.59 -16.73 0.06
CA ALA A 337 12.93 -16.42 0.55
C ALA A 337 14.03 -16.81 -0.44
N THR A 338 13.77 -17.81 -1.29
CA THR A 338 14.66 -18.15 -2.40
C THR A 338 14.14 -17.46 -3.66
N ASN A 339 14.94 -16.61 -4.27
CA ASN A 339 14.66 -15.79 -5.46
C ASN A 339 14.22 -16.56 -6.74
N SER A 340 13.68 -17.76 -6.65
CA SER A 340 13.23 -18.55 -7.78
C SER A 340 11.73 -18.42 -8.03
N VAL A 341 11.32 -17.24 -8.51
CA VAL A 341 10.12 -17.17 -9.34
C VAL A 341 10.48 -17.84 -10.67
N PRO A 342 9.72 -18.83 -11.18
CA PRO A 342 9.98 -19.36 -12.51
C PRO A 342 10.03 -18.20 -13.52
N ALA A 343 11.03 -18.21 -14.40
CA ALA A 343 11.28 -17.14 -15.38
C ALA A 343 10.11 -16.89 -16.37
N GLU A 344 9.04 -17.68 -16.28
CA GLU A 344 7.85 -17.59 -17.12
C GLU A 344 6.73 -16.71 -16.53
N ALA A 345 6.92 -16.10 -15.35
CA ALA A 345 5.94 -15.21 -14.72
C ALA A 345 6.12 -13.74 -15.16
N GLU A 346 6.33 -13.50 -16.45
CA GLU A 346 6.22 -12.15 -17.00
C GLU A 346 4.74 -11.78 -17.14
N VAL A 347 4.19 -11.13 -16.13
CA VAL A 347 2.89 -10.45 -16.26
C VAL A 347 3.12 -9.22 -17.14
N THR A 348 2.86 -9.38 -18.42
CA THR A 348 2.80 -8.27 -19.35
C THR A 348 1.53 -7.48 -19.03
N VAL A 349 1.68 -6.33 -18.39
CA VAL A 349 0.59 -5.35 -18.30
C VAL A 349 0.34 -4.88 -19.74
N SER A 350 -0.67 -5.48 -20.38
CA SER A 350 -1.08 -5.05 -21.71
C SER A 350 -1.56 -3.60 -21.66
N VAL A 351 -1.08 -2.80 -22.61
CA VAL A 351 -1.29 -1.36 -22.83
C VAL A 351 -2.75 -1.00 -23.03
#